data_45476cd8d1046299daa834e22145e4b6
#
_entry.id   45476cd8d1046299daa834e22145e4b6
#
_cell.length_a   1.000
_cell.length_b   1.000
_cell.length_c   1.000
_cell.angle_alpha   90.00
_cell.angle_beta   90.00
_cell.angle_gamma   90.00
#
_symmetry.space_group_name_H-M   'P 1'
#
loop_
_entity.id
_entity.type
_entity.pdbx_description
1 polymer ?
#
loop_
_entity_poly.entity_id
_entity_poly.type
_entity_poly.pdbx_seq_one_letter_code
_entity_poly.pdbx_strand_id
1 'polypeptide(L)'
;SRGLGDVYKRQSQFPVNNLNQQLESKSEKEVVEKEVLINGKKNSKVYLTPQKIDEINQLLQTPEFIYDQKIKLEQFAQRVAVNSTYLNRYFNQEYGCSFLQYLTSLRIEKAEMLLRDSNAEIEDICYNTGFNSPSAFHKAFKNRYGCSPSEWRRRCLT
;
A
#
# COMPACT_ATOMS: atom_id res chain seq x y z
N SER A 1 18.94 -19.98 12.65
CA SER A 1 18.52 -19.65 11.29
C SER A 1 17.00 -19.57 11.24
N ARG A 2 16.45 -18.39 11.47
CA ARG A 2 15.03 -18.11 11.20
C ARG A 2 14.92 -17.78 9.73
N GLY A 3 14.34 -18.71 8.95
CA GLY A 3 14.29 -18.66 7.51
C GLY A 3 13.48 -17.47 6.99
N LEU A 4 13.85 -17.00 5.81
CA LEU A 4 13.14 -16.01 4.96
C LEU A 4 11.65 -16.31 4.76
N GLY A 5 11.14 -17.49 5.17
CA GLY A 5 9.73 -17.87 5.09
C GLY A 5 8.79 -17.15 6.04
N ASP A 6 9.27 -16.66 7.20
CA ASP A 6 8.42 -15.99 8.17
C ASP A 6 8.17 -14.51 7.87
N VAL A 7 9.06 -13.89 7.09
CA VAL A 7 8.88 -12.52 6.61
C VAL A 7 7.82 -12.47 5.51
N TYR A 8 7.76 -13.48 4.65
CA TYR A 8 6.72 -13.61 3.61
C TYR A 8 5.34 -13.92 4.15
N LYS A 9 5.22 -14.65 5.26
CA LYS A 9 3.91 -14.94 5.89
C LYS A 9 3.26 -13.74 6.56
N ARG A 10 3.99 -12.69 6.90
CA ARG A 10 3.43 -11.45 7.43
C ARG A 10 2.97 -10.46 6.34
N GLN A 11 3.36 -10.65 5.08
CA GLN A 11 2.82 -9.92 3.94
C GLN A 11 1.39 -10.35 3.58
N SER A 12 0.90 -11.49 4.10
CA SER A 12 -0.43 -12.02 3.83
C SER A 12 -1.59 -11.33 4.60
N GLN A 13 -1.35 -10.22 5.28
CA GLN A 13 -2.45 -9.40 5.82
C GLN A 13 -3.10 -8.49 4.77
N PHE A 14 -2.53 -8.44 3.55
CA PHE A 14 -3.17 -7.83 2.40
C PHE A 14 -3.26 -8.92 1.31
N PRO A 15 -4.39 -9.61 1.15
CA PRO A 15 -4.52 -10.65 0.15
C PRO A 15 -4.42 -10.05 -1.24
N VAL A 16 -3.26 -10.20 -1.85
CA VAL A 16 -3.08 -10.02 -3.28
C VAL A 16 -3.58 -11.32 -3.92
N ASN A 17 -4.73 -11.30 -4.53
CA ASN A 17 -5.36 -12.35 -5.35
C ASN A 17 -6.59 -13.02 -4.75
N ASN A 18 -7.74 -12.56 -5.22
CA ASN A 18 -8.87 -13.45 -5.46
C ASN A 18 -9.90 -12.91 -6.50
N LEU A 19 -9.62 -11.80 -7.20
CA LEU A 19 -10.57 -11.28 -8.19
C LEU A 19 -10.27 -11.68 -9.64
N ASN A 20 -9.09 -12.24 -9.95
CA ASN A 20 -8.72 -12.60 -11.33
C ASN A 20 -9.46 -13.81 -11.90
N GLN A 21 -10.19 -14.58 -11.10
CA GLN A 21 -10.89 -15.78 -11.60
C GLN A 21 -12.35 -15.55 -12.02
N GLN A 22 -12.94 -14.38 -11.77
CA GLN A 22 -14.35 -14.14 -12.10
C GLN A 22 -14.61 -13.09 -13.19
N LEU A 23 -13.58 -12.50 -13.79
CA LEU A 23 -13.75 -11.40 -14.75
C LEU A 23 -13.43 -11.72 -16.22
N GLU A 24 -13.30 -13.00 -16.59
CA GLU A 24 -12.98 -13.40 -17.97
C GLU A 24 -14.12 -13.19 -19.00
N SER A 25 -15.23 -12.59 -18.62
CA SER A 25 -16.35 -12.47 -19.57
C SER A 25 -17.18 -11.19 -19.42
N LYS A 26 -16.62 -10.00 -19.51
CA LYS A 26 -17.41 -8.79 -19.88
C LYS A 26 -16.55 -7.60 -20.28
N SER A 27 -16.70 -7.24 -21.55
CA SER A 27 -16.32 -6.03 -22.33
C SER A 27 -16.07 -4.70 -21.60
N GLU A 28 -14.92 -4.11 -21.89
CA GLU A 28 -14.65 -2.70 -22.29
C GLU A 28 -15.37 -1.56 -21.53
N LYS A 29 -15.37 -1.57 -20.20
CA LYS A 29 -15.46 -0.34 -19.43
C LYS A 29 -14.37 -0.36 -18.38
N GLU A 30 -13.49 0.62 -18.41
CA GLU A 30 -12.31 0.72 -17.52
C GLU A 30 -12.68 0.77 -16.03
N VAL A 31 -13.87 1.25 -15.70
CA VAL A 31 -14.46 1.29 -14.36
C VAL A 31 -15.94 0.98 -14.44
N VAL A 32 -16.42 0.02 -13.66
CA VAL A 32 -17.84 -0.26 -13.53
C VAL A 32 -18.27 -0.01 -12.10
N GLU A 33 -19.20 0.91 -11.91
CA GLU A 33 -19.87 1.12 -10.64
C GLU A 33 -21.17 0.32 -10.62
N LYS A 34 -21.30 -0.65 -9.69
CA LYS A 34 -22.54 -1.40 -9.46
C LYS A 34 -23.09 -1.03 -8.09
N GLU A 35 -24.36 -0.61 -8.07
CA GLU A 35 -25.09 -0.45 -6.81
C GLU A 35 -25.40 -1.82 -6.21
N VAL A 36 -24.92 -2.04 -4.99
CA VAL A 36 -25.25 -3.23 -4.19
C VAL A 36 -25.97 -2.74 -2.94
N LEU A 37 -27.19 -3.25 -2.74
CA LEU A 37 -27.95 -2.99 -1.51
C LEU A 37 -27.44 -3.89 -0.39
N ILE A 38 -26.76 -3.29 0.61
CA ILE A 38 -26.39 -3.97 1.83
C ILE A 38 -27.05 -3.23 2.99
N ASN A 39 -27.93 -3.92 3.70
CA ASN A 39 -28.66 -3.38 4.88
C ASN A 39 -29.43 -2.07 4.62
N GLY A 40 -30.09 -1.95 3.45
CA GLY A 40 -30.91 -0.79 3.11
C GLY A 40 -30.13 0.49 2.79
N LYS A 41 -28.81 0.45 2.79
CA LYS A 41 -27.96 1.55 2.31
C LYS A 41 -27.38 1.19 0.93
N LYS A 42 -27.51 2.14 -0.01
CA LYS A 42 -26.88 2.03 -1.32
C LYS A 42 -25.36 2.11 -1.14
N ASN A 43 -24.67 0.98 -1.23
CA ASN A 43 -23.22 0.91 -1.34
C ASN A 43 -22.87 0.60 -2.79
N SER A 44 -22.28 1.55 -3.48
CA SER A 44 -21.77 1.32 -4.83
C SER A 44 -20.41 0.61 -4.75
N LYS A 45 -20.33 -0.58 -5.31
CA LYS A 45 -19.06 -1.31 -5.52
C LYS A 45 -18.35 -0.77 -6.76
N VAL A 46 -17.06 -0.53 -6.63
CA VAL A 46 -16.19 -0.12 -7.73
C VAL A 46 -15.47 -1.35 -8.27
N TYR A 47 -15.54 -1.55 -9.58
CA TYR A 47 -14.82 -2.61 -10.29
C TYR A 47 -13.87 -1.95 -11.29
N LEU A 48 -12.60 -2.30 -11.20
CA LEU A 48 -11.59 -1.89 -12.18
C LEU A 48 -11.36 -3.04 -13.15
N THR A 49 -11.00 -2.71 -14.39
CA THR A 49 -10.58 -3.72 -15.36
C THR A 49 -9.27 -4.37 -14.93
N PRO A 50 -8.97 -5.60 -15.37
CA PRO A 50 -7.68 -6.23 -15.10
C PRO A 50 -6.50 -5.37 -15.52
N GLN A 51 -6.59 -4.70 -16.67
CA GLN A 51 -5.54 -3.77 -17.14
C GLN A 51 -5.30 -2.61 -16.17
N LYS A 52 -6.37 -2.03 -15.60
CA LYS A 52 -6.25 -0.95 -14.61
C LYS A 52 -5.65 -1.44 -13.29
N ILE A 53 -5.99 -2.65 -12.88
CA ILE A 53 -5.39 -3.28 -11.70
C ILE A 53 -3.88 -3.49 -11.93
N ASP A 54 -3.49 -3.97 -13.11
CA ASP A 54 -2.08 -4.14 -13.46
C ASP A 54 -1.32 -2.82 -13.50
N GLU A 55 -1.89 -1.75 -14.07
CA GLU A 55 -1.31 -0.39 -14.06
C GLU A 55 -1.11 0.12 -12.63
N ILE A 56 -2.11 -0.06 -11.75
CA ILE A 56 -2.03 0.29 -10.33
C ILE A 56 -0.89 -0.48 -9.66
N ASN A 57 -0.83 -1.80 -9.87
CA ASN A 57 0.20 -2.65 -9.26
C ASN A 57 1.61 -2.31 -9.75
N GLN A 58 1.79 -2.02 -11.03
CA GLN A 58 3.07 -1.57 -11.59
C GLN A 58 3.51 -0.25 -10.96
N LEU A 59 2.60 0.71 -10.85
CA LEU A 59 2.91 2.02 -10.27
C LEU A 59 3.24 1.91 -8.77
N LEU A 60 2.56 1.00 -8.04
CA LEU A 60 2.86 0.69 -6.63
C LEU A 60 4.20 -0.02 -6.43
N GLN A 61 4.80 -0.55 -7.48
CA GLN A 61 6.14 -1.15 -7.47
C GLN A 61 7.23 -0.20 -7.97
N THR A 62 6.89 1.02 -8.38
CA THR A 62 7.83 2.02 -8.89
C THR A 62 8.42 2.82 -7.73
N PRO A 63 9.71 2.59 -7.35
CA PRO A 63 10.32 3.23 -6.16
C PRO A 63 10.32 4.74 -6.23
N GLU A 64 10.62 5.32 -7.38
CA GLU A 64 10.69 6.77 -7.62
C GLU A 64 9.33 7.44 -7.39
N PHE A 65 8.25 6.68 -7.56
CA PHE A 65 6.91 7.18 -7.35
C PHE A 65 6.45 6.98 -5.90
N ILE A 66 6.61 5.78 -5.34
CA ILE A 66 6.11 5.45 -3.99
C ILE A 66 6.82 6.27 -2.91
N TYR A 67 8.14 6.47 -3.07
CA TYR A 67 8.96 7.16 -2.07
C TYR A 67 9.07 8.66 -2.31
N ASP A 68 8.39 9.20 -3.32
CA ASP A 68 8.23 10.65 -3.46
C ASP A 68 7.32 11.18 -2.34
N GLN A 69 7.86 12.08 -1.53
CA GLN A 69 7.17 12.70 -0.39
C GLN A 69 5.92 13.50 -0.81
N LYS A 70 5.86 13.94 -2.06
CA LYS A 70 4.77 14.78 -2.60
C LYS A 70 3.59 13.97 -3.12
N ILE A 71 3.72 12.66 -3.27
CA ILE A 71 2.66 11.83 -3.81
C ILE A 71 1.44 11.80 -2.89
N LYS A 72 0.32 12.17 -3.47
CA LYS A 72 -1.02 12.12 -2.88
C LYS A 72 -1.94 11.26 -3.75
N LEU A 73 -3.13 10.98 -3.23
CA LEU A 73 -4.15 10.21 -3.95
C LEU A 73 -4.45 10.78 -5.34
N GLU A 74 -4.51 12.11 -5.47
CA GLU A 74 -4.87 12.79 -6.72
C GLU A 74 -3.80 12.55 -7.81
N GLN A 75 -2.51 12.64 -7.47
CA GLN A 75 -1.43 12.39 -8.43
C GLN A 75 -1.40 10.92 -8.86
N PHE A 76 -1.64 10.01 -7.92
CA PHE A 76 -1.73 8.60 -8.24
C PHE A 76 -2.92 8.31 -9.16
N ALA A 77 -4.09 8.85 -8.83
CA ALA A 77 -5.31 8.72 -9.61
C ALA A 77 -5.15 9.24 -11.05
N GLN A 78 -4.49 10.39 -11.22
CA GLN A 78 -4.16 10.93 -12.54
C GLN A 78 -3.26 10.00 -13.36
N ARG A 79 -2.25 9.40 -12.72
CA ARG A 79 -1.31 8.50 -13.41
C ARG A 79 -2.00 7.27 -13.96
N VAL A 80 -2.94 6.70 -13.23
CA VAL A 80 -3.69 5.51 -13.66
C VAL A 80 -5.01 5.86 -14.38
N ALA A 81 -5.28 7.15 -14.62
CA ALA A 81 -6.49 7.64 -15.26
C ALA A 81 -7.80 7.13 -14.62
N VAL A 82 -7.82 7.11 -13.29
CA VAL A 82 -9.00 6.72 -12.48
C VAL A 82 -9.37 7.89 -11.59
N ASN A 83 -10.68 8.13 -11.40
CA ASN A 83 -11.14 9.15 -10.46
C ASN A 83 -10.65 8.82 -9.03
N SER A 84 -10.16 9.82 -8.29
CA SER A 84 -9.58 9.64 -6.96
C SER A 84 -10.57 9.03 -5.96
N THR A 85 -11.85 9.39 -6.04
CA THR A 85 -12.91 8.82 -5.19
C THR A 85 -13.09 7.32 -5.47
N TYR A 86 -13.12 6.92 -6.74
CA TYR A 86 -13.23 5.50 -7.12
C TYR A 86 -11.99 4.72 -6.74
N LEU A 87 -10.81 5.30 -6.94
CA LEU A 87 -9.55 4.68 -6.54
C LEU A 87 -9.50 4.43 -5.03
N ASN A 88 -9.86 5.42 -4.22
CA ASN A 88 -9.90 5.24 -2.77
C ASN A 88 -10.95 4.22 -2.31
N ARG A 89 -12.11 4.17 -2.97
CA ARG A 89 -13.10 3.10 -2.73
C ARG A 89 -12.55 1.73 -3.09
N TYR A 90 -11.85 1.60 -4.22
CA TYR A 90 -11.19 0.37 -4.62
C TYR A 90 -10.21 -0.12 -3.54
N PHE A 91 -9.33 0.77 -3.04
CA PHE A 91 -8.41 0.42 -1.96
C PHE A 91 -9.13 -0.03 -0.68
N ASN A 92 -10.21 0.66 -0.29
CA ASN A 92 -11.01 0.24 0.87
C ASN A 92 -11.68 -1.13 0.67
N GLN A 93 -12.15 -1.44 -0.54
CA GLN A 93 -12.77 -2.72 -0.84
C GLN A 93 -11.78 -3.87 -0.87
N GLU A 94 -10.64 -3.68 -1.55
CA GLU A 94 -9.67 -4.75 -1.79
C GLU A 94 -8.70 -4.95 -0.62
N TYR A 95 -8.30 -3.86 0.03
CA TYR A 95 -7.25 -3.88 1.06
C TYR A 95 -7.77 -3.51 2.46
N GLY A 96 -9.04 -3.12 2.59
CA GLY A 96 -9.61 -2.72 3.88
C GLY A 96 -9.05 -1.42 4.46
N CYS A 97 -8.35 -0.63 3.66
CA CYS A 97 -7.72 0.62 4.09
C CYS A 97 -7.73 1.66 2.98
N SER A 98 -7.54 2.94 3.35
CA SER A 98 -7.41 4.01 2.35
C SER A 98 -6.12 3.87 1.55
N PHE A 99 -6.07 4.49 0.35
CA PHE A 99 -4.85 4.57 -0.46
C PHE A 99 -3.65 5.09 0.33
N LEU A 100 -3.83 6.15 1.12
CA LEU A 100 -2.72 6.72 1.91
C LEU A 100 -2.23 5.78 3.02
N GLN A 101 -3.12 5.02 3.63
CA GLN A 101 -2.74 4.00 4.61
C GLN A 101 -1.97 2.86 3.93
N TYR A 102 -2.41 2.44 2.74
CA TYR A 102 -1.71 1.43 1.95
C TYR A 102 -0.31 1.90 1.53
N LEU A 103 -0.20 3.12 1.00
CA LEU A 103 1.08 3.73 0.65
C LEU A 103 2.03 3.84 1.86
N THR A 104 1.49 4.23 3.01
CA THR A 104 2.26 4.30 4.27
C THR A 104 2.80 2.92 4.65
N SER A 105 2.01 1.86 4.52
CA SER A 105 2.50 0.49 4.81
C SER A 105 3.64 0.07 3.89
N LEU A 106 3.57 0.36 2.60
CA LEU A 106 4.68 0.07 1.66
C LEU A 106 5.97 0.80 2.05
N ARG A 107 5.85 2.08 2.44
CA ARG A 107 6.98 2.90 2.90
C ARG A 107 7.60 2.35 4.18
N ILE A 108 6.78 1.92 5.12
CA ILE A 108 7.24 1.31 6.39
C ILE A 108 7.90 -0.05 6.18
N GLU A 109 7.40 -0.87 5.27
CA GLU A 109 8.04 -2.15 4.90
C GLU A 109 9.43 -1.92 4.29
N LYS A 110 9.57 -0.92 3.41
CA LYS A 110 10.88 -0.54 2.88
C LYS A 110 11.82 -0.03 3.97
N ALA A 111 11.31 0.77 4.89
CA ALA A 111 12.09 1.28 6.01
C ALA A 111 12.60 0.14 6.92
N GLU A 112 11.77 -0.86 7.19
CA GLU A 112 12.15 -2.05 7.95
C GLU A 112 13.33 -2.79 7.29
N MET A 113 13.26 -3.00 5.97
CA MET A 113 14.35 -3.62 5.22
C MET A 113 15.66 -2.81 5.34
N LEU A 114 15.57 -1.47 5.19
CA LEU A 114 16.75 -0.60 5.30
C LEU A 114 17.32 -0.59 6.71
N LEU A 115 16.47 -0.61 7.74
CA LEU A 115 16.91 -0.70 9.14
C LEU A 115 17.67 -1.99 9.44
N ARG A 116 17.28 -3.09 8.81
CA ARG A 116 17.91 -4.40 8.97
C ARG A 116 19.20 -4.52 8.14
N ASP A 117 19.17 -4.07 6.90
CA ASP A 117 20.19 -4.40 5.90
C ASP A 117 21.23 -3.28 5.71
N SER A 118 21.08 -2.14 6.39
CA SER A 118 22.00 -1.01 6.29
C SER A 118 22.30 -0.34 7.63
N ASN A 119 23.41 0.38 7.68
CA ASN A 119 23.80 1.24 8.80
C ASN A 119 23.39 2.71 8.60
N ALA A 120 22.50 2.98 7.63
CA ALA A 120 22.04 4.34 7.36
C ALA A 120 21.37 4.96 8.60
N GLU A 121 21.52 6.27 8.77
CA GLU A 121 20.85 6.99 9.84
C GLU A 121 19.34 6.86 9.75
N ILE A 122 18.65 6.77 10.88
CA ILE A 122 17.20 6.59 10.93
C ILE A 122 16.46 7.74 10.24
N GLU A 123 17.01 8.94 10.35
CA GLU A 123 16.47 10.12 9.70
C GLU A 123 16.60 10.05 8.18
N ASP A 124 17.72 9.55 7.66
CA ASP A 124 17.90 9.31 6.22
C ASP A 124 16.91 8.25 5.70
N ILE A 125 16.72 7.18 6.45
CA ILE A 125 15.72 6.16 6.11
C ILE A 125 14.31 6.75 6.07
N CYS A 126 13.95 7.61 7.03
CA CYS A 126 12.68 8.31 7.06
C CYS A 126 12.43 9.06 5.74
N TYR A 127 13.34 9.93 5.34
CA TYR A 127 13.17 10.75 4.12
C TYR A 127 13.28 9.93 2.84
N ASN A 128 14.20 8.97 2.76
CA ASN A 128 14.38 8.08 1.60
C ASN A 128 13.22 7.13 1.38
N THR A 129 12.39 6.90 2.37
CA THR A 129 11.17 6.09 2.25
C THR A 129 9.89 6.92 2.08
N GLY A 130 10.03 8.22 1.82
CA GLY A 130 8.93 9.10 1.42
C GLY A 130 8.15 9.77 2.57
N PHE A 131 8.67 9.75 3.79
CA PHE A 131 8.05 10.48 4.89
C PHE A 131 8.52 11.92 4.92
N ASN A 132 7.61 12.84 5.27
CA ASN A 132 7.88 14.28 5.35
C ASN A 132 8.45 14.70 6.71
N SER A 133 8.35 13.86 7.72
CA SER A 133 8.85 14.17 9.07
C SER A 133 9.17 12.91 9.86
N PRO A 134 10.19 12.97 10.73
CA PRO A 134 10.50 11.90 11.66
C PRO A 134 9.33 11.51 12.57
N SER A 135 8.53 12.48 13.02
CA SER A 135 7.37 12.21 13.88
C SER A 135 6.33 11.33 13.20
N ALA A 136 5.99 11.62 11.93
CA ALA A 136 5.06 10.80 11.16
C ALA A 136 5.62 9.39 10.91
N PHE A 137 6.92 9.30 10.58
CA PHE A 137 7.64 8.06 10.38
C PHE A 137 7.63 7.18 11.65
N HIS A 138 8.06 7.73 12.78
CA HIS A 138 8.11 7.01 14.05
C HIS A 138 6.73 6.51 14.48
N LYS A 139 5.69 7.34 14.34
CA LYS A 139 4.31 6.96 14.64
C LYS A 139 3.85 5.79 13.76
N ALA A 140 4.07 5.88 12.45
CA ALA A 140 3.66 4.84 11.50
C ALA A 140 4.44 3.53 11.76
N PHE A 141 5.74 3.62 12.02
CA PHE A 141 6.60 2.47 12.32
C PHE A 141 6.16 1.77 13.61
N LYS A 142 5.95 2.54 14.69
CA LYS A 142 5.47 2.01 15.97
C LYS A 142 4.09 1.37 15.86
N ASN A 143 3.17 1.94 15.05
CA ASN A 143 1.86 1.36 14.80
C ASN A 143 1.98 -0.01 14.10
N ARG A 144 2.96 -0.19 13.22
CA ARG A 144 3.16 -1.44 12.47
C ARG A 144 3.90 -2.51 13.26
N TYR A 145 4.96 -2.14 13.99
CA TYR A 145 5.89 -3.08 14.62
C TYR A 145 5.86 -3.06 16.16
N GLY A 146 5.10 -2.17 16.76
CA GLY A 146 4.93 -2.07 18.22
C GLY A 146 6.12 -1.44 18.96
N CYS A 147 7.18 -1.03 18.24
CA CYS A 147 8.37 -0.41 18.80
C CYS A 147 8.94 0.67 17.88
N SER A 148 9.85 1.49 18.39
CA SER A 148 10.51 2.53 17.58
C SER A 148 11.48 1.92 16.56
N PRO A 149 11.82 2.66 15.48
CA PRO A 149 12.84 2.23 14.52
C PRO A 149 14.19 1.88 15.16
N SER A 150 14.60 2.67 16.16
CA SER A 150 15.86 2.45 16.90
C SER A 150 15.83 1.14 17.71
N GLU A 151 14.73 0.89 18.40
CA GLU A 151 14.53 -0.36 19.14
C GLU A 151 14.45 -1.56 18.21
N TRP A 152 13.79 -1.42 17.06
CA TRP A 152 13.73 -2.44 16.04
C TRP A 152 15.13 -2.82 15.53
N ARG A 153 15.93 -1.84 15.11
CA ARG A 153 17.30 -2.05 14.64
C ARG A 153 18.14 -2.79 15.68
N ARG A 154 18.10 -2.34 16.94
CA ARG A 154 18.84 -2.97 18.02
C ARG A 154 18.46 -4.44 18.21
N ARG A 155 17.18 -4.79 18.08
CA ARG A 155 16.70 -6.19 18.20
C ARG A 155 17.12 -7.05 17.03
N CYS A 156 17.25 -6.49 15.83
CA CYS A 156 17.69 -7.23 14.64
C CYS A 156 19.20 -7.50 14.63
N LEU A 157 20.00 -6.66 15.31
CA LEU A 157 21.46 -6.79 15.36
C LEU A 157 21.96 -7.68 16.53
N THR A 158 21.06 -8.09 17.40
CA THR A 158 21.34 -9.07 18.46
C THR A 158 20.88 -10.45 18.08
#